data_005985a5748a52d412e92972393e8934
#
_entry.id   005985a5748a52d412e92972393e8934
#
_cell.length_a   1.000
_cell.length_b   1.000
_cell.length_c   1.000
_cell.angle_alpha   90.00
_cell.angle_beta   90.00
_cell.angle_gamma   90.00
#
_symmetry.space_group_name_H-M   'P 1'
#
loop_
_entity.id
_entity.type
_entity.pdbx_description
1 polymer ?
#
loop_
_entity_poly.entity_id
_entity_poly.type
_entity_poly.pdbx_seq_one_letter_code
_entity_poly.pdbx_strand_id
1 'polypeptide(L)'
;MQEYLKHYQMCITAMSPIYVGDGNLIGKKEYIRKAPGQPIVIPDLNKMFADLQKMKKEQTFERFMLEDRNGDLGRWLDEQRISPQQIQSWTKYSLYSRDAFIKPQNGKPATPKGIQTFIKDAYGMPYVPGSCLKGMIRTALLTHEVKSNPDKFALQTRAIAATEGGRGSRNTYLKRETDNLEIEVFHTLNRDEKKKGNAVNSVMAGIIVSDSEPISMEQLTLSQKIDYNLDRRENPLPILRETLSPGTEIRFEITIDTKLCSYTIGDIMDALEEFQKDS
;
A
#
# COMPACT_ATOMS: atom_id res chain seq x y z
N MET A 1 -26.67 -17.52 16.53
CA MET A 1 -25.69 -16.40 16.30
C MET A 1 -25.51 -15.69 17.62
N GLN A 2 -24.29 -15.36 18.05
CA GLN A 2 -24.10 -14.69 19.34
C GLN A 2 -24.59 -13.25 19.21
N GLU A 3 -25.59 -12.87 20.03
CA GLU A 3 -26.34 -11.59 19.92
C GLU A 3 -25.47 -10.33 20.07
N TYR A 4 -24.26 -10.48 20.66
CA TYR A 4 -23.31 -9.40 20.87
C TYR A 4 -22.31 -9.19 19.72
N LEU A 5 -22.28 -10.08 18.72
CA LEU A 5 -21.48 -9.91 17.51
C LEU A 5 -22.35 -9.33 16.39
N LYS A 6 -22.00 -8.14 15.93
CA LYS A 6 -22.66 -7.46 14.82
C LYS A 6 -21.76 -7.51 13.58
N HIS A 7 -22.28 -8.06 12.48
CA HIS A 7 -21.55 -8.23 11.22
C HIS A 7 -22.05 -7.24 10.18
N TYR A 8 -21.12 -6.62 9.48
CA TYR A 8 -21.39 -5.63 8.44
C TYR A 8 -20.53 -5.90 7.23
N GLN A 9 -21.13 -5.79 6.05
CA GLN A 9 -20.40 -5.74 4.79
C GLN A 9 -20.11 -4.30 4.43
N MET A 10 -18.86 -4.02 4.09
CA MET A 10 -18.37 -2.69 3.77
C MET A 10 -17.87 -2.65 2.32
N CYS A 11 -18.08 -1.50 1.68
CA CYS A 11 -17.50 -1.20 0.39
C CYS A 11 -16.96 0.22 0.42
N ILE A 12 -15.67 0.37 0.11
CA ILE A 12 -15.04 1.69 -0.06
C ILE A 12 -14.54 1.81 -1.48
N THR A 13 -14.52 3.03 -2.01
CA THR A 13 -14.02 3.33 -3.36
C THR A 13 -12.72 4.11 -3.27
N ALA A 14 -11.70 3.67 -4.00
CA ALA A 14 -10.43 4.37 -4.11
C ALA A 14 -10.63 5.72 -4.84
N MET A 15 -10.41 6.84 -4.17
CA MET A 15 -10.50 8.19 -4.78
C MET A 15 -9.19 8.59 -5.48
N SER A 16 -8.08 8.00 -5.07
CA SER A 16 -6.74 8.21 -5.62
C SER A 16 -6.01 6.87 -5.72
N PRO A 17 -4.85 6.78 -6.41
CA PRO A 17 -4.08 5.55 -6.44
C PRO A 17 -3.71 5.05 -5.03
N ILE A 18 -4.10 3.82 -4.69
CA ILE A 18 -3.79 3.19 -3.39
C ILE A 18 -2.61 2.25 -3.57
N TYR A 19 -1.64 2.32 -2.66
CA TYR A 19 -0.50 1.42 -2.59
C TYR A 19 -0.46 0.68 -1.25
N VAL A 20 -0.48 -0.64 -1.32
CA VAL A 20 -0.19 -1.54 -0.20
C VAL A 20 0.92 -2.49 -0.64
N GLY A 21 2.15 -2.25 -0.18
CA GLY A 21 3.31 -3.02 -0.62
C GLY A 21 3.47 -4.33 0.13
N ASP A 22 3.98 -5.34 -0.57
CA ASP A 22 4.39 -6.63 0.00
C ASP A 22 5.89 -6.67 0.36
N GLY A 23 6.61 -5.56 0.16
CA GLY A 23 8.04 -5.44 0.40
C GLY A 23 8.92 -5.90 -0.76
N ASN A 24 8.36 -6.44 -1.83
CA ASN A 24 9.11 -6.89 -3.00
C ASN A 24 9.36 -5.77 -4.01
N LEU A 25 10.41 -5.96 -4.81
CA LEU A 25 10.83 -5.07 -5.88
C LEU A 25 11.12 -5.87 -7.14
N ILE A 26 10.45 -5.55 -8.24
CA ILE A 26 10.77 -6.08 -9.56
C ILE A 26 11.83 -5.19 -10.19
N GLY A 27 13.00 -5.74 -10.50
CA GLY A 27 14.11 -5.04 -11.13
C GLY A 27 13.96 -4.90 -12.64
N LYS A 28 14.82 -4.08 -13.27
CA LYS A 28 14.81 -3.85 -14.73
C LYS A 28 14.98 -5.12 -15.58
N LYS A 29 15.59 -6.13 -15.03
CA LYS A 29 15.81 -7.43 -15.69
C LYS A 29 14.62 -8.38 -15.56
N GLU A 30 13.57 -7.95 -14.86
CA GLU A 30 12.42 -8.80 -14.52
C GLU A 30 11.10 -8.29 -15.11
N TYR A 31 11.13 -7.15 -15.81
CA TYR A 31 9.98 -6.65 -16.55
C TYR A 31 10.36 -6.22 -17.97
N ILE A 32 9.39 -6.21 -18.88
CA ILE A 32 9.56 -5.82 -20.27
C ILE A 32 8.86 -4.48 -20.49
N ARG A 33 9.64 -3.47 -20.91
CA ARG A 33 9.14 -2.17 -21.32
C ARG A 33 9.51 -1.94 -22.79
N LYS A 34 8.52 -1.76 -23.67
CA LYS A 34 8.80 -1.53 -25.10
C LYS A 34 8.85 -0.06 -25.46
N ALA A 35 7.82 0.71 -25.11
CA ALA A 35 7.77 2.14 -25.43
C ALA A 35 6.98 2.92 -24.35
N PRO A 36 7.18 4.25 -24.24
CA PRO A 36 6.33 5.09 -23.42
C PRO A 36 4.85 4.95 -23.82
N GLY A 37 3.95 4.84 -22.83
CA GLY A 37 2.51 4.68 -23.06
C GLY A 37 2.04 3.26 -23.35
N GLN A 38 2.96 2.31 -23.58
CA GLN A 38 2.60 0.89 -23.68
C GLN A 38 2.60 0.20 -22.32
N PRO A 39 1.82 -0.88 -22.16
CA PRO A 39 1.84 -1.66 -20.92
C PRO A 39 3.25 -2.19 -20.63
N ILE A 40 3.60 -2.20 -19.34
CA ILE A 40 4.76 -2.94 -18.86
C ILE A 40 4.32 -4.38 -18.65
N VAL A 41 5.06 -5.31 -19.20
CA VAL A 41 4.77 -6.75 -19.10
C VAL A 41 5.66 -7.36 -18.02
N ILE A 42 5.04 -8.07 -17.09
CA ILE A 42 5.72 -8.87 -16.08
C ILE A 42 5.67 -10.33 -16.54
N PRO A 43 6.83 -10.91 -16.92
CA PRO A 43 6.88 -12.29 -17.36
C PRO A 43 6.89 -13.27 -16.19
N ASP A 44 6.43 -14.47 -16.42
CA ASP A 44 6.75 -15.64 -15.61
C ASP A 44 8.19 -16.06 -15.94
N LEU A 45 9.14 -15.67 -15.09
CA LEU A 45 10.57 -15.94 -15.30
C LEU A 45 10.87 -17.43 -15.33
N ASN A 46 10.17 -18.27 -14.57
CA ASN A 46 10.38 -19.71 -14.58
C ASN A 46 9.99 -20.33 -15.92
N LYS A 47 8.82 -19.96 -16.43
CA LYS A 47 8.34 -20.40 -17.72
C LYS A 47 9.25 -19.90 -18.85
N MET A 48 9.65 -18.63 -18.77
CA MET A 48 10.58 -18.02 -19.72
C MET A 48 11.91 -18.77 -19.74
N PHE A 49 12.50 -19.04 -18.57
CA PHE A 49 13.77 -19.76 -18.47
C PHE A 49 13.68 -21.19 -19.05
N ALA A 50 12.61 -21.93 -18.74
CA ALA A 50 12.40 -23.27 -19.27
C ALA A 50 12.33 -23.29 -20.81
N ASP A 51 11.73 -22.27 -21.42
CA ASP A 51 11.67 -22.17 -22.87
C ASP A 51 13.00 -21.68 -23.47
N LEU A 52 13.73 -20.79 -22.79
CA LEU A 52 15.07 -20.37 -23.20
C LEU A 52 16.05 -21.54 -23.19
N GLN A 53 15.92 -22.51 -22.26
CA GLN A 53 16.69 -23.76 -22.27
C GLN A 53 16.40 -24.57 -23.55
N LYS A 54 15.13 -24.76 -23.93
CA LYS A 54 14.75 -25.44 -25.20
C LYS A 54 15.35 -24.74 -26.43
N MET A 55 15.47 -23.41 -26.37
CA MET A 55 16.06 -22.58 -27.42
C MET A 55 17.60 -22.54 -27.37
N LYS A 56 18.25 -23.19 -26.40
CA LYS A 56 19.70 -23.14 -26.16
C LYS A 56 20.22 -21.72 -25.90
N LYS A 57 19.43 -20.90 -25.22
CA LYS A 57 19.75 -19.50 -24.87
C LYS A 57 19.96 -19.28 -23.37
N GLU A 58 19.92 -20.33 -22.55
CA GLU A 58 20.05 -20.26 -21.10
C GLU A 58 21.36 -19.59 -20.64
N GLN A 59 22.49 -19.95 -21.27
CA GLN A 59 23.79 -19.36 -20.88
C GLN A 59 23.88 -17.86 -21.18
N THR A 60 23.27 -17.40 -22.27
CA THR A 60 23.23 -15.97 -22.61
C THR A 60 22.33 -15.21 -21.66
N PHE A 61 21.23 -15.84 -21.20
CA PHE A 61 20.32 -15.27 -20.22
C PHE A 61 20.96 -15.21 -18.83
N GLU A 62 21.63 -16.26 -18.40
CA GLU A 62 22.38 -16.27 -17.13
C GLU A 62 23.45 -15.17 -17.11
N ARG A 63 24.22 -15.01 -18.19
CA ARG A 63 25.20 -13.94 -18.31
C ARG A 63 24.54 -12.57 -18.23
N PHE A 64 23.42 -12.35 -18.94
CA PHE A 64 22.64 -11.12 -18.84
C PHE A 64 22.19 -10.85 -17.40
N MET A 65 21.67 -11.85 -16.69
CA MET A 65 21.19 -11.71 -15.32
C MET A 65 22.33 -11.41 -14.34
N LEU A 66 23.50 -12.02 -14.50
CA LEU A 66 24.61 -11.92 -13.54
C LEU A 66 25.56 -10.75 -13.83
N GLU A 67 25.91 -10.52 -15.08
CA GLU A 67 27.01 -9.62 -15.45
C GLU A 67 26.56 -8.23 -15.91
N ASP A 68 25.41 -8.09 -16.54
CA ASP A 68 24.94 -6.80 -17.05
C ASP A 68 24.33 -5.94 -15.93
N ARG A 69 25.10 -5.00 -15.39
CA ARG A 69 24.64 -4.12 -14.29
C ARG A 69 23.49 -3.18 -14.67
N ASN A 70 23.36 -2.84 -15.95
CA ASN A 70 22.37 -1.89 -16.47
C ASN A 70 21.36 -2.56 -17.40
N GLY A 71 21.31 -3.88 -17.41
CA GLY A 71 20.49 -4.67 -18.32
C GLY A 71 19.01 -4.32 -18.26
N ASP A 72 18.41 -4.28 -19.43
CA ASP A 72 16.98 -4.11 -19.67
C ASP A 72 16.48 -5.36 -20.37
N LEU A 73 15.50 -6.04 -19.78
CA LEU A 73 15.01 -7.32 -20.30
C LEU A 73 14.39 -7.17 -21.70
N GLY A 74 13.65 -6.10 -21.94
CA GLY A 74 13.04 -5.86 -23.24
C GLY A 74 14.08 -5.76 -24.34
N ARG A 75 15.15 -4.98 -24.09
CA ARG A 75 16.26 -4.85 -25.03
C ARG A 75 16.99 -6.19 -25.25
N TRP A 76 17.26 -6.94 -24.19
CA TRP A 76 17.93 -8.24 -24.30
C TRP A 76 17.08 -9.22 -25.16
N LEU A 77 15.76 -9.24 -24.97
CA LEU A 77 14.86 -10.09 -25.76
C LEU A 77 14.87 -9.71 -27.25
N ASP A 78 14.94 -8.42 -27.57
CA ASP A 78 15.06 -7.93 -28.96
C ASP A 78 16.41 -8.36 -29.57
N GLU A 79 17.51 -8.21 -28.85
CA GLU A 79 18.84 -8.68 -29.26
C GLU A 79 18.87 -10.19 -29.49
N GLN A 80 18.14 -10.96 -28.68
CA GLN A 80 18.00 -12.41 -28.85
C GLN A 80 16.98 -12.79 -29.94
N ARG A 81 16.33 -11.85 -30.59
CA ARG A 81 15.30 -12.05 -31.63
C ARG A 81 14.14 -12.92 -31.15
N ILE A 82 13.70 -12.71 -29.91
CA ILE A 82 12.53 -13.40 -29.35
C ILE A 82 11.26 -12.80 -29.94
N SER A 83 10.37 -13.66 -30.45
CA SER A 83 9.15 -13.19 -31.09
C SER A 83 8.14 -12.60 -30.09
N PRO A 84 7.30 -11.64 -30.53
CA PRO A 84 6.22 -11.10 -29.67
C PRO A 84 5.27 -12.19 -29.15
N GLN A 85 4.98 -13.22 -29.96
CA GLN A 85 4.14 -14.34 -29.56
C GLN A 85 4.77 -15.14 -28.43
N GLN A 86 6.09 -15.34 -28.47
CA GLN A 86 6.81 -16.00 -27.40
C GLN A 86 6.77 -15.18 -26.11
N ILE A 87 7.00 -13.88 -26.20
CA ILE A 87 6.89 -12.96 -25.05
C ILE A 87 5.49 -13.01 -24.45
N GLN A 88 4.46 -13.00 -25.28
CA GLN A 88 3.07 -13.09 -24.82
C GLN A 88 2.80 -14.42 -24.10
N SER A 89 3.37 -15.53 -24.55
CA SER A 89 3.23 -16.83 -23.88
C SER A 89 3.82 -16.87 -22.48
N TRP A 90 4.81 -16.03 -22.19
CA TRP A 90 5.46 -15.89 -20.88
C TRP A 90 4.81 -14.83 -19.98
N THR A 91 3.88 -14.02 -20.52
CA THR A 91 3.26 -12.95 -19.77
C THR A 91 2.49 -13.49 -18.58
N LYS A 92 2.88 -13.09 -17.37
CA LYS A 92 2.16 -13.36 -16.14
C LYS A 92 1.02 -12.36 -15.97
N TYR A 93 1.32 -11.07 -16.12
CA TYR A 93 0.36 -9.97 -16.16
C TYR A 93 0.99 -8.73 -16.82
N SER A 94 0.15 -7.75 -17.12
CA SER A 94 0.56 -6.48 -17.72
C SER A 94 -0.02 -5.31 -16.95
N LEU A 95 0.76 -4.23 -16.82
CA LEU A 95 0.38 -3.02 -16.09
C LEU A 95 0.39 -1.83 -17.02
N TYR A 96 -0.69 -1.07 -17.02
CA TYR A 96 -0.75 0.20 -17.73
C TYR A 96 -0.04 1.29 -16.94
N SER A 97 0.80 2.04 -17.64
CA SER A 97 1.60 3.11 -17.03
C SER A 97 0.99 4.48 -17.33
N ARG A 98 -0.31 4.68 -17.01
CA ARG A 98 -1.02 5.92 -17.36
C ARG A 98 -0.27 7.18 -16.93
N ASP A 99 0.32 7.18 -15.73
CA ASP A 99 0.94 8.36 -15.13
C ASP A 99 2.42 8.15 -14.72
N ALA A 100 2.97 6.94 -14.96
CA ALA A 100 4.27 6.54 -14.41
C ALA A 100 5.49 7.27 -15.01
N PHE A 101 5.32 8.06 -16.10
CA PHE A 101 6.42 8.70 -16.82
C PHE A 101 6.17 10.17 -17.12
N ILE A 102 5.32 10.83 -16.37
CA ILE A 102 4.79 12.16 -16.69
C ILE A 102 5.84 13.27 -16.53
N LYS A 103 6.80 13.12 -15.62
CA LYS A 103 7.76 14.21 -15.37
C LYS A 103 9.20 13.74 -15.56
N PRO A 104 9.86 14.20 -16.62
CA PRO A 104 11.29 13.98 -16.77
C PRO A 104 12.05 14.77 -15.71
N GLN A 105 12.99 14.16 -15.02
CA GLN A 105 14.01 14.87 -14.28
C GLN A 105 15.00 15.51 -15.30
N ASN A 106 15.19 16.82 -15.23
CA ASN A 106 16.11 17.55 -16.10
C ASN A 106 15.86 17.39 -17.62
N GLY A 107 14.58 17.36 -18.04
CA GLY A 107 14.21 17.28 -19.45
C GLY A 107 14.43 15.93 -20.14
N LYS A 108 14.89 14.90 -19.39
CA LYS A 108 15.03 13.53 -19.91
C LYS A 108 14.01 12.62 -19.27
N PRO A 109 13.38 11.70 -20.03
CA PRO A 109 12.48 10.71 -19.44
C PRO A 109 13.22 9.93 -18.34
N ALA A 110 12.67 9.92 -17.12
CA ALA A 110 13.23 9.10 -16.05
C ALA A 110 13.14 7.62 -16.46
N THR A 111 14.26 6.91 -16.37
CA THR A 111 14.26 5.46 -16.57
C THR A 111 13.92 4.80 -15.24
N PRO A 112 12.79 4.08 -15.13
CA PRO A 112 12.44 3.41 -13.90
C PRO A 112 13.55 2.45 -13.47
N LYS A 113 13.88 2.45 -12.17
CA LYS A 113 14.88 1.53 -11.63
C LYS A 113 14.27 0.25 -11.09
N GLY A 114 13.02 0.29 -10.69
CA GLY A 114 12.31 -0.85 -10.17
C GLY A 114 10.84 -0.55 -9.93
N ILE A 115 10.05 -1.61 -9.78
CA ILE A 115 8.61 -1.56 -9.51
C ILE A 115 8.39 -2.19 -8.14
N GLN A 116 7.92 -1.41 -7.17
CA GLN A 116 7.45 -1.94 -5.89
C GLN A 116 6.10 -2.60 -6.10
N THR A 117 5.99 -3.87 -5.72
CA THR A 117 4.79 -4.67 -5.95
C THR A 117 3.69 -4.37 -4.94
N PHE A 118 2.45 -4.52 -5.39
CA PHE A 118 1.27 -4.52 -4.53
C PHE A 118 1.12 -5.90 -3.91
N ILE A 119 0.61 -5.97 -2.67
CA ILE A 119 0.36 -7.24 -2.01
C ILE A 119 -0.68 -8.06 -2.77
N LYS A 120 -0.41 -9.35 -2.93
CA LYS A 120 -1.26 -10.32 -3.63
C LYS A 120 -1.42 -11.57 -2.77
N ASP A 121 -2.55 -12.23 -2.93
CA ASP A 121 -2.82 -13.51 -2.31
C ASP A 121 -2.02 -14.67 -2.97
N ALA A 122 -2.22 -15.89 -2.50
CA ALA A 122 -1.55 -17.08 -3.03
C ALA A 122 -1.92 -17.38 -4.51
N TYR A 123 -3.01 -16.84 -5.00
CA TYR A 123 -3.45 -16.96 -6.40
C TYR A 123 -2.95 -15.82 -7.28
N GLY A 124 -2.24 -14.85 -6.68
CA GLY A 124 -1.71 -13.69 -7.36
C GLY A 124 -2.71 -12.55 -7.53
N MET A 125 -3.84 -12.58 -6.84
CA MET A 125 -4.84 -11.53 -6.90
C MET A 125 -4.54 -10.44 -5.86
N PRO A 126 -4.58 -9.14 -6.25
CA PRO A 126 -4.43 -8.04 -5.30
C PRO A 126 -5.54 -8.06 -4.24
N TYR A 127 -5.19 -7.67 -3.02
CA TYR A 127 -6.16 -7.47 -1.95
C TYR A 127 -5.65 -6.40 -0.98
N VAL A 128 -6.54 -5.86 -0.14
CA VAL A 128 -6.16 -4.94 0.92
C VAL A 128 -6.25 -5.67 2.25
N PRO A 129 -5.13 -5.83 2.99
CA PRO A 129 -5.15 -6.52 4.28
C PRO A 129 -6.08 -5.85 5.29
N GLY A 130 -6.81 -6.64 6.06
CA GLY A 130 -7.69 -6.17 7.12
C GLY A 130 -6.96 -5.34 8.17
N SER A 131 -5.66 -5.60 8.38
CA SER A 131 -4.80 -4.77 9.25
C SER A 131 -4.64 -3.34 8.73
N CYS A 132 -4.55 -3.14 7.40
CA CYS A 132 -4.49 -1.81 6.78
C CYS A 132 -5.85 -1.10 6.92
N LEU A 133 -6.95 -1.81 6.63
CA LEU A 133 -8.31 -1.28 6.77
C LEU A 133 -8.62 -0.92 8.23
N LYS A 134 -8.26 -1.78 9.17
CA LYS A 134 -8.41 -1.51 10.60
C LYS A 134 -7.55 -0.34 11.05
N GLY A 135 -6.33 -0.19 10.50
CA GLY A 135 -5.46 0.96 10.76
C GLY A 135 -6.08 2.28 10.29
N MET A 136 -6.73 2.28 9.13
CA MET A 136 -7.48 3.43 8.61
C MET A 136 -8.64 3.79 9.55
N ILE A 137 -9.47 2.84 9.94
CA ILE A 137 -10.59 3.03 10.88
C ILE A 137 -10.10 3.58 12.21
N ARG A 138 -9.01 3.01 12.74
CA ARG A 138 -8.40 3.48 14.00
C ARG A 138 -7.96 4.94 13.90
N THR A 139 -7.33 5.33 12.80
CA THR A 139 -6.87 6.72 12.60
C THR A 139 -8.06 7.66 12.50
N ALA A 140 -9.11 7.29 11.76
CA ALA A 140 -10.31 8.09 11.64
C ALA A 140 -11.02 8.27 12.99
N LEU A 141 -11.24 7.19 13.75
CA LEU A 141 -11.83 7.24 15.09
C LEU A 141 -10.99 8.09 16.05
N LEU A 142 -9.66 7.97 16.02
CA LEU A 142 -8.78 8.79 16.84
C LEU A 142 -8.95 10.28 16.54
N THR A 143 -8.95 10.63 15.26
CA THR A 143 -9.12 12.02 14.80
C THR A 143 -10.50 12.56 15.23
N HIS A 144 -11.55 11.79 15.01
CA HIS A 144 -12.91 12.14 15.39
C HIS A 144 -13.05 12.39 16.90
N GLU A 145 -12.53 11.48 17.72
CA GLU A 145 -12.56 11.60 19.19
C GLU A 145 -11.84 12.85 19.69
N VAL A 146 -10.66 13.14 19.15
CA VAL A 146 -9.87 14.32 19.54
C VAL A 146 -10.58 15.62 19.15
N LYS A 147 -11.15 15.67 17.95
CA LYS A 147 -11.89 16.84 17.45
C LYS A 147 -13.19 17.08 18.20
N SER A 148 -13.92 16.01 18.50
CA SER A 148 -15.20 16.09 19.21
C SER A 148 -15.01 16.45 20.71
N ASN A 149 -13.84 16.20 21.28
CA ASN A 149 -13.55 16.43 22.68
C ASN A 149 -12.26 17.23 22.92
N PRO A 150 -12.11 18.44 22.38
CA PRO A 150 -10.84 19.18 22.39
C PRO A 150 -10.34 19.49 23.81
N ASP A 151 -11.22 19.77 24.75
CA ASP A 151 -10.86 20.08 26.15
C ASP A 151 -10.30 18.84 26.87
N LYS A 152 -10.85 17.65 26.61
CA LYS A 152 -10.40 16.38 27.18
C LYS A 152 -8.95 16.06 26.78
N PHE A 153 -8.60 16.37 25.53
CA PHE A 153 -7.27 16.05 24.95
C PHE A 153 -6.34 17.27 24.88
N ALA A 154 -6.69 18.39 25.56
CA ALA A 154 -5.91 19.62 25.50
C ALA A 154 -4.45 19.49 25.96
N LEU A 155 -4.18 18.61 26.93
CA LEU A 155 -2.82 18.37 27.41
C LEU A 155 -1.97 17.63 26.35
N GLN A 156 -2.53 16.60 25.72
CA GLN A 156 -1.87 15.79 24.71
C GLN A 156 -1.63 16.60 23.44
N THR A 157 -2.60 17.36 22.97
CA THR A 157 -2.47 18.23 21.80
C THR A 157 -1.44 19.34 22.03
N ARG A 158 -1.39 19.94 23.23
CA ARG A 158 -0.33 20.91 23.59
C ARG A 158 1.05 20.28 23.63
N ALA A 159 1.17 19.05 24.17
CA ALA A 159 2.44 18.31 24.18
C ALA A 159 2.95 18.04 22.76
N ILE A 160 2.06 17.62 21.86
CA ILE A 160 2.37 17.42 20.42
C ILE A 160 2.82 18.74 19.79
N ALA A 161 2.06 19.83 19.99
CA ALA A 161 2.38 21.14 19.42
C ALA A 161 3.68 21.75 19.96
N ALA A 162 4.04 21.44 21.22
CA ALA A 162 5.27 21.91 21.86
C ALA A 162 6.50 21.05 21.52
N THR A 163 6.32 19.91 20.87
CA THR A 163 7.44 19.01 20.49
C THR A 163 8.20 19.63 19.32
N GLU A 164 9.34 20.25 19.63
CA GLU A 164 10.24 20.74 18.58
C GLU A 164 10.88 19.57 17.82
N GLY A 165 11.09 19.75 16.52
CA GLY A 165 11.78 18.80 15.66
C GLY A 165 13.21 18.56 16.14
N GLY A 166 13.37 17.64 17.10
CA GLY A 166 14.66 17.29 17.66
C GLY A 166 15.57 16.58 16.66
N ARG A 167 16.87 16.45 16.98
CA ARG A 167 17.89 15.71 16.22
C ARG A 167 17.67 14.18 16.15
N GLY A 168 16.48 13.68 16.57
CA GLY A 168 16.12 12.29 16.54
C GLY A 168 15.76 11.77 15.15
N SER A 169 15.70 10.44 15.00
CA SER A 169 15.24 9.80 13.76
C SER A 169 13.80 10.25 13.43
N ARG A 170 13.52 10.52 12.16
CA ARG A 170 12.16 10.82 11.67
C ARG A 170 11.13 9.78 12.11
N ASN A 171 11.55 8.53 12.25
CA ASN A 171 10.68 7.41 12.62
C ASN A 171 10.24 7.44 14.10
N THR A 172 10.88 8.22 14.95
CA THR A 172 10.57 8.36 16.39
C THR A 172 9.96 9.70 16.75
N TYR A 173 9.89 10.63 15.78
CA TYR A 173 9.27 11.95 15.97
C TYR A 173 7.79 11.79 16.31
N LEU A 174 7.35 12.41 17.38
CA LEU A 174 5.98 12.35 17.92
C LEU A 174 5.46 10.95 18.34
N LYS A 175 6.28 9.90 18.25
CA LYS A 175 5.82 8.54 18.55
C LYS A 175 5.26 8.42 19.96
N ARG A 176 5.97 8.95 20.96
CA ARG A 176 5.55 8.89 22.37
C ARG A 176 4.24 9.64 22.61
N GLU A 177 4.11 10.81 22.01
CA GLU A 177 2.94 11.69 22.16
C GLU A 177 1.71 11.07 21.50
N THR A 178 1.87 10.48 20.31
CA THR A 178 0.80 9.78 19.62
C THR A 178 0.42 8.48 20.31
N ASP A 179 1.38 7.68 20.76
CA ASP A 179 1.11 6.46 21.55
C ASP A 179 0.32 6.79 22.83
N ASN A 180 0.67 7.87 23.54
CA ASN A 180 -0.07 8.31 24.72
C ASN A 180 -1.50 8.74 24.40
N LEU A 181 -1.69 9.46 23.30
CA LEU A 181 -3.02 9.89 22.85
C LEU A 181 -3.89 8.67 22.51
N GLU A 182 -3.35 7.69 21.79
CA GLU A 182 -4.06 6.44 21.46
C GLU A 182 -4.44 5.65 22.73
N ILE A 183 -3.55 5.59 23.73
CA ILE A 183 -3.84 4.93 25.01
C ILE A 183 -5.00 5.64 25.73
N GLU A 184 -5.02 6.96 25.72
CA GLU A 184 -6.11 7.72 26.36
C GLU A 184 -7.45 7.51 25.67
N VAL A 185 -7.47 7.41 24.33
CA VAL A 185 -8.69 7.22 23.54
C VAL A 185 -9.18 5.77 23.62
N PHE A 186 -8.31 4.80 23.37
CA PHE A 186 -8.75 3.42 23.10
C PHE A 186 -8.56 2.44 24.26
N HIS A 187 -7.66 2.70 25.25
CA HIS A 187 -7.35 1.71 26.29
C HIS A 187 -8.24 1.90 27.52
N THR A 188 -9.52 1.62 27.38
CA THR A 188 -10.56 1.86 28.40
C THR A 188 -11.14 0.60 29.03
N LEU A 189 -10.74 -0.62 28.57
CA LEU A 189 -11.29 -1.88 29.10
C LEU A 189 -10.80 -2.28 30.49
N ASN A 190 -9.70 -1.66 30.96
CA ASN A 190 -9.13 -1.89 32.31
C ASN A 190 -8.89 -3.37 32.68
N ARG A 191 -8.55 -4.21 31.69
CA ARG A 191 -8.25 -5.64 31.91
C ARG A 191 -6.89 -5.88 32.57
N ASP A 192 -5.93 -5.00 32.28
CA ASP A 192 -4.63 -4.96 32.94
C ASP A 192 -4.46 -3.58 33.59
N GLU A 193 -4.81 -3.51 34.88
CA GLU A 193 -4.72 -2.28 35.66
C GLU A 193 -3.27 -1.83 35.89
N LYS A 194 -2.31 -2.77 35.91
CA LYS A 194 -0.89 -2.46 36.14
C LYS A 194 -0.23 -1.78 34.95
N LYS A 195 -0.74 -2.03 33.75
CA LYS A 195 -0.15 -1.51 32.51
C LYS A 195 -1.23 -1.00 31.57
N LYS A 196 -1.65 0.26 31.74
CA LYS A 196 -2.70 0.89 30.94
C LYS A 196 -2.44 0.76 29.42
N GLY A 197 -1.19 0.90 28.97
CA GLY A 197 -0.79 0.77 27.57
C GLY A 197 -0.79 -0.65 27.03
N ASN A 198 -1.20 -1.67 27.81
CA ASN A 198 -1.29 -3.03 27.30
C ASN A 198 -2.45 -3.14 26.28
N ALA A 199 -2.18 -3.80 25.14
CA ALA A 199 -3.15 -3.97 24.06
C ALA A 199 -4.47 -4.66 24.48
N VAL A 200 -4.44 -5.45 25.57
CA VAL A 200 -5.65 -6.09 26.11
C VAL A 200 -6.67 -5.09 26.66
N ASN A 201 -6.23 -3.86 26.94
CA ASN A 201 -7.10 -2.77 27.41
C ASN A 201 -7.78 -2.02 26.27
N SER A 202 -7.40 -2.27 25.02
CA SER A 202 -7.91 -1.51 23.89
C SER A 202 -9.27 -2.00 23.43
N VAL A 203 -10.25 -1.10 23.36
CA VAL A 203 -11.58 -1.33 22.77
C VAL A 203 -11.52 -1.71 21.29
N MET A 204 -10.42 -1.35 20.61
CA MET A 204 -10.18 -1.77 19.23
C MET A 204 -10.06 -3.30 19.08
N ALA A 205 -9.85 -4.06 20.17
CA ALA A 205 -9.94 -5.52 20.15
C ALA A 205 -11.33 -6.03 19.76
N GLY A 206 -12.38 -5.25 20.04
CA GLY A 206 -13.75 -5.56 19.67
C GLY A 206 -14.12 -5.24 18.23
N ILE A 207 -13.24 -4.60 17.46
CA ILE A 207 -13.43 -4.37 16.01
C ILE A 207 -12.55 -5.36 15.25
N ILE A 208 -13.17 -6.30 14.56
CA ILE A 208 -12.51 -7.32 13.74
C ILE A 208 -12.77 -6.94 12.27
N VAL A 209 -11.72 -6.82 11.49
CA VAL A 209 -11.79 -6.44 10.08
C VAL A 209 -11.17 -7.54 9.25
N SER A 210 -11.91 -8.06 8.26
CA SER A 210 -11.38 -9.05 7.32
C SER A 210 -10.40 -8.42 6.34
N ASP A 211 -9.60 -9.24 5.68
CA ASP A 211 -8.98 -8.85 4.42
C ASP A 211 -10.08 -8.52 3.41
N SER A 212 -9.76 -7.71 2.41
CA SER A 212 -10.72 -7.46 1.34
C SER A 212 -10.94 -8.70 0.48
N GLU A 213 -12.05 -8.73 -0.24
CA GLU A 213 -12.21 -9.65 -1.36
C GLU A 213 -11.05 -9.46 -2.36
N PRO A 214 -10.67 -10.53 -3.10
CA PRO A 214 -9.70 -10.42 -4.18
C PRO A 214 -10.13 -9.39 -5.23
N ILE A 215 -9.20 -8.53 -5.62
CA ILE A 215 -9.42 -7.45 -6.57
C ILE A 215 -8.88 -7.90 -7.94
N SER A 216 -9.56 -7.56 -9.03
CA SER A 216 -9.08 -7.89 -10.38
C SER A 216 -7.72 -7.27 -10.66
N MET A 217 -6.82 -8.02 -11.32
CA MET A 217 -5.54 -7.53 -11.80
C MET A 217 -5.66 -6.33 -12.75
N GLU A 218 -6.80 -6.19 -13.43
CA GLU A 218 -7.10 -5.06 -14.32
C GLU A 218 -7.23 -3.73 -13.56
N GLN A 219 -7.47 -3.79 -12.25
CA GLN A 219 -7.52 -2.63 -11.38
C GLN A 219 -6.13 -2.15 -10.94
N LEU A 220 -5.06 -2.92 -11.22
CA LEU A 220 -3.70 -2.47 -10.98
C LEU A 220 -3.20 -1.57 -12.11
N THR A 221 -2.55 -0.50 -11.71
CA THR A 221 -1.84 0.42 -12.57
C THR A 221 -0.46 0.73 -12.00
N LEU A 222 0.38 1.44 -12.75
CA LEU A 222 1.65 1.92 -12.26
C LEU A 222 1.57 3.41 -11.95
N SER A 223 2.02 3.78 -10.77
CA SER A 223 2.17 5.17 -10.34
C SER A 223 3.62 5.48 -10.03
N GLN A 224 4.09 6.66 -10.40
CA GLN A 224 5.42 7.14 -10.03
C GLN A 224 5.38 7.72 -8.62
N LYS A 225 6.38 7.39 -7.80
CA LYS A 225 6.53 8.05 -6.50
C LYS A 225 7.05 9.47 -6.70
N ILE A 226 6.31 10.45 -6.18
CA ILE A 226 6.69 11.86 -6.17
C ILE A 226 6.82 12.28 -4.71
N ASP A 227 7.98 12.80 -4.33
CA ASP A 227 8.17 13.44 -3.03
C ASP A 227 7.85 14.93 -3.14
N TYR A 228 7.01 15.42 -2.24
CA TYR A 228 6.69 16.83 -2.11
C TYR A 228 7.52 17.44 -0.97
N ASN A 229 8.23 18.51 -1.26
CA ASN A 229 8.93 19.29 -0.25
C ASN A 229 7.99 20.35 0.36
N LEU A 230 8.31 20.85 1.55
CA LEU A 230 7.58 21.94 2.20
C LEU A 230 7.46 23.19 1.30
N ASP A 231 8.44 23.42 0.43
CA ASP A 231 8.44 24.50 -0.57
C ASP A 231 7.52 24.22 -1.78
N ARG A 232 6.66 23.19 -1.71
CA ARG A 232 5.78 22.73 -2.80
C ARG A 232 6.52 22.34 -4.08
N ARG A 233 7.79 21.97 -3.97
CA ARG A 233 8.56 21.44 -5.10
C ARG A 233 8.35 19.94 -5.21
N GLU A 234 7.97 19.51 -6.40
CA GLU A 234 7.86 18.10 -6.74
C GLU A 234 9.25 17.51 -7.03
N ASN A 235 9.54 16.38 -6.43
CA ASN A 235 10.72 15.59 -6.73
C ASN A 235 10.30 14.18 -7.18
N PRO A 236 10.10 13.94 -8.49
CA PRO A 236 9.74 12.63 -9.00
C PRO A 236 10.90 11.65 -8.81
N LEU A 237 10.64 10.57 -8.10
CA LEU A 237 11.62 9.51 -7.89
C LEU A 237 11.57 8.48 -9.03
N PRO A 238 12.69 7.84 -9.40
CA PRO A 238 12.71 6.79 -10.42
C PRO A 238 12.19 5.45 -9.88
N ILE A 239 11.17 5.48 -9.03
CA ILE A 239 10.54 4.32 -8.39
C ILE A 239 9.09 4.29 -8.83
N LEU A 240 8.68 3.16 -9.40
CA LEU A 240 7.30 2.86 -9.72
C LEU A 240 6.67 2.00 -8.62
N ARG A 241 5.36 2.11 -8.48
CA ARG A 241 4.55 1.29 -7.59
C ARG A 241 3.38 0.70 -8.35
N GLU A 242 3.11 -0.56 -8.11
CA GLU A 242 1.80 -1.13 -8.46
C GLU A 242 0.77 -0.52 -7.51
N THR A 243 -0.25 0.12 -8.04
CA THR A 243 -1.31 0.79 -7.27
C THR A 243 -2.67 0.37 -7.76
N LEU A 244 -3.67 0.34 -6.88
CA LEU A 244 -5.06 0.27 -7.32
C LEU A 244 -5.45 1.58 -8.01
N SER A 245 -6.15 1.46 -9.11
CA SER A 245 -6.65 2.61 -9.87
C SER A 245 -7.75 3.36 -9.10
N PRO A 246 -7.88 4.69 -9.25
CA PRO A 246 -9.05 5.41 -8.79
C PRO A 246 -10.33 4.79 -9.34
N GLY A 247 -11.38 4.73 -8.52
CA GLY A 247 -12.64 4.08 -8.85
C GLY A 247 -12.72 2.59 -8.47
N THR A 248 -11.60 1.98 -8.02
CA THR A 248 -11.61 0.59 -7.56
C THR A 248 -12.45 0.44 -6.31
N GLU A 249 -13.40 -0.50 -6.33
CA GLU A 249 -14.16 -0.90 -5.15
C GLU A 249 -13.39 -1.93 -4.31
N ILE A 250 -13.34 -1.72 -3.01
CA ILE A 250 -12.68 -2.58 -2.02
C ILE A 250 -13.76 -3.04 -1.05
N ARG A 251 -14.12 -4.34 -1.12
CA ARG A 251 -15.17 -4.96 -0.32
C ARG A 251 -14.55 -5.78 0.79
N PHE A 252 -15.06 -5.63 2.01
CA PHE A 252 -14.56 -6.34 3.19
C PHE A 252 -15.65 -6.43 4.26
N GLU A 253 -15.37 -7.16 5.32
CA GLU A 253 -16.32 -7.34 6.43
C GLU A 253 -15.77 -6.71 7.71
N ILE A 254 -16.69 -6.16 8.51
CA ILE A 254 -16.42 -5.72 9.88
C ILE A 254 -17.32 -6.50 10.82
N THR A 255 -16.73 -7.05 11.87
CA THR A 255 -17.46 -7.61 13.01
C THR A 255 -17.17 -6.78 14.24
N ILE A 256 -18.22 -6.31 14.90
CA ILE A 256 -18.13 -5.55 16.15
C ILE A 256 -18.62 -6.42 17.31
N ASP A 257 -17.73 -6.69 18.27
CA ASP A 257 -18.08 -7.29 19.57
C ASP A 257 -18.51 -6.18 20.52
N THR A 258 -19.82 -6.04 20.71
CA THR A 258 -20.44 -4.99 21.55
C THR A 258 -20.15 -5.14 23.05
N LYS A 259 -19.58 -6.27 23.50
CA LYS A 259 -19.07 -6.43 24.87
C LYS A 259 -17.71 -5.79 25.08
N LEU A 260 -16.95 -5.60 24.02
CA LEU A 260 -15.59 -5.06 24.04
C LEU A 260 -15.50 -3.65 23.48
N CYS A 261 -16.34 -3.32 22.52
CA CYS A 261 -16.29 -2.07 21.78
C CYS A 261 -17.59 -1.29 21.96
N SER A 262 -17.48 -0.05 22.39
CA SER A 262 -18.60 0.87 22.48
C SER A 262 -18.92 1.57 21.16
N TYR A 263 -17.99 1.56 20.19
CA TYR A 263 -18.23 2.15 18.88
C TYR A 263 -19.23 1.32 18.09
N THR A 264 -20.18 2.00 17.51
CA THR A 264 -21.15 1.42 16.55
C THR A 264 -20.61 1.55 15.12
N ILE A 265 -21.26 0.90 14.17
CA ILE A 265 -20.95 1.08 12.75
C ILE A 265 -21.21 2.54 12.31
N GLY A 266 -22.23 3.19 12.89
CA GLY A 266 -22.50 4.62 12.66
C GLY A 266 -21.31 5.50 13.04
N ASP A 267 -20.76 5.32 14.25
CA ASP A 267 -19.59 6.09 14.72
C ASP A 267 -18.37 5.88 13.81
N ILE A 268 -18.16 4.65 13.30
CA ILE A 268 -17.09 4.35 12.35
C ILE A 268 -17.32 5.08 11.03
N MET A 269 -18.54 5.08 10.51
CA MET A 269 -18.87 5.76 9.25
C MET A 269 -18.72 7.27 9.37
N ASP A 270 -19.24 7.87 10.44
CA ASP A 270 -19.15 9.31 10.69
C ASP A 270 -17.67 9.74 10.81
N ALA A 271 -16.84 8.96 11.52
CA ALA A 271 -15.42 9.22 11.64
C ALA A 271 -14.69 9.13 10.30
N LEU A 272 -15.00 8.13 9.47
CA LEU A 272 -14.42 7.97 8.14
C LEU A 272 -14.80 9.12 7.20
N GLU A 273 -16.06 9.54 7.20
CA GLU A 273 -16.53 10.67 6.39
C GLU A 273 -15.87 11.99 6.81
N GLU A 274 -15.75 12.22 8.12
CA GLU A 274 -15.06 13.41 8.63
C GLU A 274 -13.60 13.40 8.21
N PHE A 275 -12.91 12.28 8.40
CA PHE A 275 -11.50 12.13 8.03
C PHE A 275 -11.25 12.37 6.53
N GLN A 276 -12.15 11.89 5.67
CA GLN A 276 -12.09 12.12 4.23
C GLN A 276 -12.21 13.61 3.86
N LYS A 277 -13.06 14.38 4.57
CA LYS A 277 -13.25 15.81 4.30
C LYS A 277 -12.03 16.66 4.67
N ASP A 278 -11.22 16.18 5.60
CA ASP A 278 -10.02 16.87 6.11
C ASP A 278 -8.75 16.51 5.34
N SER A 279 -8.76 15.44 4.54
CA SER A 279 -7.62 14.92 3.79
C SER A 279 -7.56 15.46 2.36
#